data_3b236cdd77a077e0220913aa3f7db70b
#
_entry.id   3b236cdd77a077e0220913aa3f7db70b
#
_cell.length_a   1.000
_cell.length_b   1.000
_cell.length_c   1.000
_cell.angle_alpha   90.00
_cell.angle_beta   90.00
_cell.angle_gamma   90.00
#
_symmetry.space_group_name_H-M   'P 1'
#
loop_
_entity.id
_entity.type
_entity.pdbx_description
1 polymer ?
#
loop_
_entity_poly.entity_id
_entity_poly.type
_entity_poly.pdbx_seq_one_letter_code
_entity_poly.pdbx_strand_id
1 'polypeptide(L)'
;AGKSYDVIANITVETDSWDDNYSVIRNMNIVKNSGSSFVEAEYVVTSELTDTLVLKMQIYSGDTLLSEDTKDFVPSDNTVKMKKDIRDYKGNLTVKTAVYNKSTGKAISSIMERKADNTGNFAGTDRVNLEKDSLFEKSEQVGLKYVLSIDVDRLLAPSYEMHGLTAPNNAQRYGGWERKGASNWGSSKDTFTLAGHSLGHWMSAAAVLYRDTGNEEVLTKLNYAVTKLDELQKTSNSPYIGGCSEDCFTKLFSGNTKWADNYWVPWYGIHKIYQGLLDAYDYTENDTAYGVLKKFADWAVDGTSNLTDAQM
;
A
#
# COMPACT_ATOMS: atom_id res chain seq x y z
N ALA A 1 18.22 3.56 2.59
CA ALA A 1 17.55 4.53 1.77
C ALA A 1 16.34 5.03 2.55
N GLY A 2 16.34 6.30 2.99
CA GLY A 2 15.25 6.88 3.75
C GLY A 2 14.05 7.08 2.85
N LYS A 3 12.88 6.65 3.30
CA LYS A 3 11.62 7.02 2.66
C LYS A 3 11.43 8.51 2.88
N SER A 4 11.38 9.29 1.81
CA SER A 4 10.89 10.67 1.89
C SER A 4 9.37 10.58 2.06
N TYR A 5 8.88 11.09 3.17
CA TYR A 5 7.46 11.29 3.38
C TYR A 5 7.13 12.72 2.96
N ASP A 6 6.32 12.90 1.92
CA ASP A 6 5.75 14.20 1.66
C ASP A 6 4.64 14.44 2.70
N VAL A 7 5.00 15.16 3.75
CA VAL A 7 4.02 15.71 4.68
C VAL A 7 3.39 16.91 4.00
N ILE A 8 2.24 16.72 3.38
CA ILE A 8 1.45 17.81 2.76
C ILE A 8 0.62 18.54 3.83
N ALA A 9 1.09 18.64 5.04
CA ALA A 9 0.42 19.46 6.03
C ALA A 9 1.45 20.24 6.83
N ASN A 10 1.30 21.56 6.84
CA ASN A 10 1.88 22.35 7.88
C ASN A 10 1.31 21.87 9.22
N ILE A 11 2.16 21.39 10.11
CA ILE A 11 1.76 21.07 11.48
C ILE A 11 1.41 22.41 12.13
N THR A 12 0.12 22.71 12.18
CA THR A 12 -0.35 23.88 12.93
C THR A 12 -0.88 23.34 14.25
N VAL A 13 -0.15 23.59 15.32
CA VAL A 13 -0.65 23.39 16.69
C VAL A 13 -1.51 24.59 17.02
N GLU A 14 -2.80 24.37 17.19
CA GLU A 14 -3.72 25.42 17.59
C GLU A 14 -4.18 25.15 19.02
N THR A 15 -4.22 26.20 19.83
CA THR A 15 -4.69 26.13 21.22
C THR A 15 -6.02 26.87 21.32
N ASP A 16 -7.04 26.21 21.84
CA ASP A 16 -8.34 26.80 22.15
C ASP A 16 -8.60 26.77 23.65
N SER A 17 -9.18 27.85 24.11
CA SER A 17 -9.83 27.90 25.44
C SER A 17 -11.28 28.29 25.21
N TRP A 18 -12.18 27.29 25.20
CA TRP A 18 -13.61 27.52 24.98
C TRP A 18 -14.44 27.69 26.23
N ASP A 19 -13.93 27.15 27.28
CA ASP A 19 -14.57 27.12 28.59
C ASP A 19 -13.44 27.15 29.63
N ASP A 20 -13.62 27.85 30.72
CA ASP A 20 -12.63 27.93 31.80
C ASP A 20 -12.25 26.55 32.37
N ASN A 21 -13.05 25.53 32.04
CA ASN A 21 -12.87 24.18 32.52
C ASN A 21 -12.02 23.27 31.59
N TYR A 22 -11.74 23.68 30.36
CA TYR A 22 -11.01 22.87 29.38
C TYR A 22 -9.90 23.65 28.72
N SER A 23 -8.72 23.03 28.60
CA SER A 23 -7.64 23.47 27.72
C SER A 23 -7.45 22.39 26.64
N VAL A 24 -7.48 22.81 25.39
CA VAL A 24 -7.45 21.88 24.24
C VAL A 24 -6.30 22.26 23.32
N ILE A 25 -5.37 21.34 23.14
CA ILE A 25 -4.36 21.39 22.07
C ILE A 25 -4.76 20.39 20.99
N ARG A 26 -4.75 20.79 19.74
CA ARG A 26 -5.20 19.99 18.62
C ARG A 26 -4.22 19.97 17.48
N ASN A 27 -4.14 18.82 16.82
CA ASN A 27 -3.34 18.62 15.63
C ASN A 27 -4.08 17.70 14.65
N MET A 28 -3.99 18.00 13.36
CA MET A 28 -4.53 17.11 12.30
C MET A 28 -3.56 17.08 11.15
N ASN A 29 -3.10 15.89 10.81
CA ASN A 29 -2.20 15.60 9.72
C ASN A 29 -2.91 14.77 8.65
N ILE A 30 -2.67 15.11 7.40
CA ILE A 30 -3.03 14.27 6.27
C ILE A 30 -1.72 13.70 5.72
N VAL A 31 -1.61 12.38 5.75
CA VAL A 31 -0.41 11.68 5.27
C VAL A 31 -0.79 10.96 3.99
N LYS A 32 -0.04 11.24 2.93
CA LYS A 32 -0.11 10.53 1.67
C LYS A 32 1.27 9.99 1.33
N ASN A 33 1.35 8.71 1.05
CA ASN A 33 2.57 8.10 0.52
C ASN A 33 2.17 6.94 -0.40
N SER A 34 3.12 6.41 -1.15
CA SER A 34 2.89 5.21 -1.97
C SER A 34 2.43 4.05 -1.07
N GLY A 35 1.18 3.71 -1.14
CA GLY A 35 0.59 2.59 -0.39
C GLY A 35 -0.16 2.97 0.88
N SER A 36 -0.19 4.25 1.29
CA SER A 36 -1.07 4.66 2.39
C SER A 36 -1.52 6.11 2.25
N SER A 37 -2.80 6.33 2.47
CA SER A 37 -3.39 7.66 2.56
C SER A 37 -4.33 7.69 3.75
N PHE A 38 -3.99 8.49 4.74
CA PHE A 38 -4.80 8.56 5.95
C PHE A 38 -4.79 9.96 6.56
N VAL A 39 -5.83 10.23 7.32
CA VAL A 39 -5.91 11.38 8.22
C VAL A 39 -5.63 10.91 9.64
N GLU A 40 -4.79 11.63 10.34
CA GLU A 40 -4.55 11.44 11.77
C GLU A 40 -4.86 12.73 12.51
N ALA A 41 -5.74 12.65 13.50
CA ALA A 41 -6.06 13.74 14.40
C ALA A 41 -5.61 13.39 15.82
N GLU A 42 -4.97 14.33 16.47
CA GLU A 42 -4.50 14.21 17.85
C GLU A 42 -4.96 15.42 18.65
N TYR A 43 -5.62 15.13 19.75
CA TYR A 43 -6.11 16.16 20.68
C TYR A 43 -5.57 15.87 22.07
N VAL A 44 -5.01 16.88 22.69
CA VAL A 44 -4.67 16.85 24.12
C VAL A 44 -5.67 17.74 24.83
N VAL A 45 -6.47 17.13 25.70
CA VAL A 45 -7.49 17.83 26.49
C VAL A 45 -7.12 17.75 27.95
N THR A 46 -6.95 18.92 28.58
CA THR A 46 -6.67 19.03 30.01
C THR A 46 -7.89 19.60 30.69
N SER A 47 -8.38 18.91 31.70
CA SER A 47 -9.51 19.32 32.53
C SER A 47 -9.46 18.58 33.87
N GLU A 48 -9.98 19.23 34.92
CA GLU A 48 -10.25 18.57 36.22
C GLU A 48 -11.60 17.84 36.20
N LEU A 49 -12.42 18.04 35.17
CA LEU A 49 -13.71 17.39 35.00
C LEU A 49 -13.55 15.94 34.50
N THR A 50 -14.45 15.08 34.97
CA THR A 50 -14.47 13.65 34.55
C THR A 50 -15.52 13.36 33.48
N ASP A 51 -15.93 14.38 32.73
CA ASP A 51 -16.88 14.24 31.63
C ASP A 51 -16.38 13.31 30.57
N THR A 52 -17.25 12.49 30.03
CA THR A 52 -16.94 11.76 28.78
C THR A 52 -17.00 12.74 27.61
N LEU A 53 -15.89 12.82 26.91
CA LEU A 53 -15.76 13.60 25.69
C LEU A 53 -15.78 12.68 24.48
N VAL A 54 -16.09 13.27 23.32
CA VAL A 54 -16.06 12.55 22.04
C VAL A 54 -15.27 13.35 21.02
N LEU A 55 -14.19 12.76 20.50
CA LEU A 55 -13.51 13.24 19.30
C LEU A 55 -14.30 12.77 18.08
N LYS A 56 -14.71 13.71 17.23
CA LYS A 56 -15.42 13.45 15.99
C LYS A 56 -14.55 13.81 14.81
N MET A 57 -14.49 12.94 13.81
CA MET A 57 -13.87 13.17 12.51
C MET A 57 -14.89 12.96 11.42
N GLN A 58 -15.01 13.95 10.53
CA GLN A 58 -15.92 13.93 9.40
C GLN A 58 -15.16 14.16 8.10
N ILE A 59 -15.48 13.39 7.06
CA ILE A 59 -14.88 13.51 5.75
C ILE A 59 -15.98 13.86 4.74
N TYR A 60 -15.75 14.92 3.99
CA TYR A 60 -16.69 15.46 3.00
C TYR A 60 -16.06 15.45 1.59
N SER A 61 -16.91 15.30 0.58
CA SER A 61 -16.63 15.68 -0.81
C SER A 61 -17.59 16.80 -1.20
N GLY A 62 -17.08 18.01 -1.39
CA GLY A 62 -17.93 19.20 -1.43
C GLY A 62 -18.78 19.31 -0.16
N ASP A 63 -20.10 19.38 -0.30
CA ASP A 63 -21.06 19.44 0.82
C ASP A 63 -21.56 18.04 1.25
N THR A 64 -21.14 16.98 0.59
CA THR A 64 -21.59 15.62 0.88
C THR A 64 -20.72 14.98 1.97
N LEU A 65 -21.34 14.57 3.09
CA LEU A 65 -20.68 13.80 4.13
C LEU A 65 -20.46 12.36 3.65
N LEU A 66 -19.20 11.94 3.57
CA LEU A 66 -18.80 10.58 3.16
C LEU A 66 -18.59 9.64 4.34
N SER A 67 -18.06 10.16 5.45
CA SER A 67 -17.79 9.38 6.66
C SER A 67 -17.85 10.24 7.90
N GLU A 68 -18.37 9.67 8.98
CA GLU A 68 -18.25 10.21 10.33
C GLU A 68 -17.76 9.11 11.26
N ASP A 69 -16.64 9.36 11.94
CA ASP A 69 -16.07 8.50 12.96
C ASP A 69 -16.03 9.24 14.30
N THR A 70 -16.25 8.51 15.38
CA THR A 70 -16.23 9.05 16.73
C THR A 70 -15.42 8.19 17.67
N LYS A 71 -14.75 8.82 18.63
CA LYS A 71 -13.99 8.14 19.69
C LYS A 71 -14.23 8.79 21.01
N ASP A 72 -14.79 8.03 21.95
CA ASP A 72 -15.01 8.46 23.34
C ASP A 72 -13.70 8.44 24.12
N PHE A 73 -13.53 9.40 25.01
CA PHE A 73 -12.41 9.46 25.95
C PHE A 73 -12.75 10.32 27.15
N VAL A 74 -11.91 10.31 28.17
CA VAL A 74 -12.02 11.20 29.33
C VAL A 74 -10.78 12.09 29.39
N PRO A 75 -10.90 13.36 29.86
CA PRO A 75 -9.77 14.28 29.87
C PRO A 75 -8.55 13.79 30.68
N SER A 76 -8.75 12.92 31.65
CA SER A 76 -7.68 12.29 32.44
C SER A 76 -6.70 11.47 31.59
N ASP A 77 -7.11 11.02 30.39
CA ASP A 77 -6.25 10.29 29.46
C ASP A 77 -5.29 11.21 28.70
N ASN A 78 -5.42 12.52 28.87
CA ASN A 78 -4.63 13.62 28.31
C ASN A 78 -4.60 13.66 26.77
N THR A 79 -4.49 12.55 26.09
CA THR A 79 -4.32 12.52 24.63
C THR A 79 -5.30 11.54 24.01
N VAL A 80 -6.07 11.99 23.01
CA VAL A 80 -6.88 11.14 22.16
C VAL A 80 -6.38 11.23 20.73
N LYS A 81 -6.21 10.08 20.08
CA LYS A 81 -5.83 9.97 18.66
C LYS A 81 -6.88 9.24 17.89
N MET A 82 -7.15 9.70 16.69
CA MET A 82 -8.00 9.04 15.71
C MET A 82 -7.28 9.02 14.37
N LYS A 83 -7.31 7.86 13.71
CA LYS A 83 -6.73 7.66 12.39
C LYS A 83 -7.78 7.07 11.48
N LYS A 84 -7.93 7.63 10.29
CA LYS A 84 -8.84 7.17 9.25
C LYS A 84 -8.12 6.99 7.94
N ASP A 85 -8.22 5.81 7.37
CA ASP A 85 -7.79 5.55 5.98
C ASP A 85 -8.73 6.30 5.03
N ILE A 86 -8.17 6.99 4.06
CA ILE A 86 -8.93 7.79 3.08
C ILE A 86 -8.73 7.31 1.65
N ARG A 87 -8.09 6.17 1.42
CA ARG A 87 -7.84 5.62 0.07
C ARG A 87 -9.11 5.36 -0.74
N ASP A 88 -10.19 5.00 -0.05
CA ASP A 88 -11.47 4.68 -0.67
C ASP A 88 -12.26 5.95 -1.09
N TYR A 89 -11.85 7.12 -0.63
CA TYR A 89 -12.52 8.38 -0.94
C TYR A 89 -11.74 9.13 -2.01
N LYS A 90 -12.33 9.26 -3.20
CA LYS A 90 -11.69 9.92 -4.34
C LYS A 90 -12.02 11.41 -4.42
N GLY A 91 -11.13 12.18 -5.02
CA GLY A 91 -11.31 13.59 -5.30
C GLY A 91 -10.90 14.54 -4.18
N ASN A 92 -11.39 15.77 -4.26
CA ASN A 92 -11.09 16.80 -3.26
C ASN A 92 -11.92 16.57 -2.00
N LEU A 93 -11.22 16.21 -0.92
CA LEU A 93 -11.83 15.95 0.37
C LEU A 93 -11.63 17.14 1.32
N THR A 94 -12.63 17.37 2.17
CA THR A 94 -12.53 18.24 3.33
C THR A 94 -12.67 17.39 4.59
N VAL A 95 -11.68 17.41 5.44
CA VAL A 95 -11.71 16.71 6.73
C VAL A 95 -11.93 17.72 7.84
N LYS A 96 -12.90 17.43 8.71
CA LYS A 96 -13.23 18.24 9.88
C LYS A 96 -13.11 17.40 11.13
N THR A 97 -12.47 17.96 12.16
CA THR A 97 -12.39 17.32 13.48
C THR A 97 -12.69 18.32 14.58
N ALA A 98 -13.34 17.83 15.64
CA ALA A 98 -13.60 18.62 16.85
C ALA A 98 -13.90 17.69 18.03
N VAL A 99 -13.77 18.21 19.23
CA VAL A 99 -14.13 17.52 20.47
C VAL A 99 -15.41 18.12 21.04
N TYR A 100 -16.27 17.25 21.53
CA TYR A 100 -17.56 17.59 22.12
C TYR A 100 -17.70 16.93 23.49
N ASN A 101 -18.41 17.59 24.39
CA ASN A 101 -18.91 16.93 25.60
C ASN A 101 -20.06 15.99 25.23
N LYS A 102 -19.93 14.72 25.57
CA LYS A 102 -20.86 13.67 25.13
C LYS A 102 -22.28 13.84 25.69
N SER A 103 -22.40 14.28 26.93
CA SER A 103 -23.68 14.41 27.59
C SER A 103 -24.48 15.63 27.14
N THR A 104 -23.79 16.73 26.89
CA THR A 104 -24.42 18.01 26.50
C THR A 104 -24.44 18.26 25.01
N GLY A 105 -23.65 17.55 24.24
CA GLY A 105 -23.42 17.80 22.82
C GLY A 105 -22.69 19.12 22.52
N LYS A 106 -22.24 19.85 23.54
CA LYS A 106 -21.54 21.14 23.40
C LYS A 106 -20.12 20.91 22.88
N ALA A 107 -19.73 21.67 21.87
CA ALA A 107 -18.34 21.68 21.41
C ALA A 107 -17.44 22.27 22.49
N ILE A 108 -16.32 21.63 22.74
CA ILE A 108 -15.26 22.11 23.65
C ILE A 108 -13.96 22.47 22.88
N SER A 109 -13.95 22.31 21.60
CA SER A 109 -12.92 22.81 20.70
C SER A 109 -13.52 23.45 19.46
N SER A 110 -12.81 24.37 18.82
CA SER A 110 -13.17 24.79 17.46
C SER A 110 -13.02 23.63 16.47
N ILE A 111 -13.71 23.73 15.35
CA ILE A 111 -13.55 22.78 14.26
C ILE A 111 -12.22 23.02 13.58
N MET A 112 -11.37 22.01 13.56
CA MET A 112 -10.18 21.99 12.72
C MET A 112 -10.56 21.46 11.35
N GLU A 113 -10.24 22.18 10.30
CA GLU A 113 -10.52 21.81 8.93
C GLU A 113 -9.24 21.70 8.11
N ARG A 114 -9.12 20.62 7.34
CA ARG A 114 -8.03 20.43 6.37
C ARG A 114 -8.60 19.90 5.06
N LYS A 115 -8.00 20.33 3.96
CA LYS A 115 -8.33 19.84 2.63
C LYS A 115 -7.31 18.80 2.20
N ALA A 116 -7.80 17.69 1.65
CA ALA A 116 -7.00 16.65 1.03
C ALA A 116 -7.44 16.53 -0.43
N ASP A 117 -6.49 16.68 -1.32
CA ASP A 117 -6.69 16.25 -2.69
C ASP A 117 -6.40 14.75 -2.76
N ASN A 118 -7.44 13.94 -2.93
CA ASN A 118 -7.36 12.50 -3.03
C ASN A 118 -7.84 12.04 -4.40
N THR A 119 -7.35 12.69 -5.44
CA THR A 119 -7.71 12.43 -6.83
C THR A 119 -7.09 11.17 -7.43
N GLY A 120 -6.69 10.22 -6.63
CA GLY A 120 -6.18 8.92 -7.09
C GLY A 120 -4.68 8.91 -7.39
N ASN A 121 -4.13 10.00 -7.83
CA ASN A 121 -2.69 10.11 -8.00
C ASN A 121 -2.06 10.47 -6.67
N PHE A 122 -1.50 9.48 -6.01
CA PHE A 122 -0.62 9.73 -4.89
C PHE A 122 0.50 10.60 -5.41
N ALA A 123 0.32 11.88 -5.20
CA ALA A 123 1.15 12.93 -5.66
C ALA A 123 2.62 12.61 -5.39
N GLY A 124 3.29 12.06 -6.32
CA GLY A 124 4.69 12.17 -6.23
C GLY A 124 5.11 13.35 -7.05
N THR A 125 4.76 13.34 -8.31
CA THR A 125 5.51 14.09 -9.29
C THR A 125 4.69 15.04 -10.13
N ASP A 126 3.38 15.15 -9.94
CA ASP A 126 2.55 16.14 -10.62
C ASP A 126 3.02 17.59 -10.40
N ARG A 127 3.89 17.82 -9.41
CA ARG A 127 4.53 19.09 -9.12
C ARG A 127 6.02 19.14 -9.48
N VAL A 128 6.59 18.03 -9.95
CA VAL A 128 7.99 17.93 -10.34
C VAL A 128 8.06 17.63 -11.84
N ASN A 129 8.43 18.61 -12.63
CA ASN A 129 8.72 18.43 -14.04
C ASN A 129 10.23 18.39 -14.21
N LEU A 130 10.73 17.38 -14.88
CA LEU A 130 12.13 17.31 -15.24
C LEU A 130 12.45 18.40 -16.28
N GLU A 131 13.55 19.10 -16.04
CA GLU A 131 14.02 20.09 -17.02
C GLU A 131 14.38 19.41 -18.32
N LYS A 132 13.84 19.93 -19.42
CA LYS A 132 14.09 19.40 -20.76
C LYS A 132 15.59 19.35 -21.07
N ASP A 133 16.03 18.25 -21.68
CA ASP A 133 17.42 17.96 -22.02
C ASP A 133 18.37 17.85 -20.81
N SER A 134 17.85 17.84 -19.60
CA SER A 134 18.61 17.60 -18.38
C SER A 134 19.15 16.17 -18.31
N LEU A 135 20.12 15.95 -17.41
CA LEU A 135 20.63 14.60 -17.13
C LEU A 135 19.52 13.70 -16.56
N PHE A 136 18.61 14.25 -15.77
CA PHE A 136 17.52 13.50 -15.13
C PHE A 136 16.50 13.06 -16.17
N GLU A 137 16.07 13.94 -17.08
CA GLU A 137 15.16 13.56 -18.17
C GLU A 137 15.80 12.51 -19.08
N LYS A 138 17.07 12.66 -19.44
CA LYS A 138 17.79 11.65 -20.23
C LYS A 138 17.84 10.29 -19.51
N SER A 139 18.05 10.28 -18.21
CA SER A 139 18.05 9.05 -17.40
C SER A 139 16.67 8.40 -17.35
N GLU A 140 15.61 9.19 -17.21
CA GLU A 140 14.22 8.71 -17.28
C GLU A 140 13.92 8.07 -18.63
N GLN A 141 14.32 8.70 -19.74
CA GLN A 141 14.13 8.16 -21.09
C GLN A 141 14.89 6.84 -21.32
N VAL A 142 16.06 6.68 -20.71
CA VAL A 142 16.79 5.41 -20.73
C VAL A 142 16.05 4.35 -19.93
N GLY A 143 15.56 4.70 -18.74
CA GLY A 143 14.74 3.83 -17.89
C GLY A 143 13.47 3.38 -18.59
N LEU A 144 12.75 4.32 -19.23
CA LEU A 144 11.54 4.05 -20.01
C LEU A 144 11.82 3.03 -21.13
N LYS A 145 12.85 3.24 -21.92
CA LYS A 145 13.25 2.30 -22.98
C LYS A 145 13.58 0.92 -22.43
N TYR A 146 14.25 0.86 -21.29
CA TYR A 146 14.58 -0.40 -20.64
C TYR A 146 13.32 -1.13 -20.17
N VAL A 147 12.40 -0.47 -19.46
CA VAL A 147 11.14 -1.07 -18.98
C VAL A 147 10.28 -1.57 -20.15
N LEU A 148 10.21 -0.80 -21.25
CA LEU A 148 9.52 -1.21 -22.47
C LEU A 148 10.19 -2.39 -23.20
N SER A 149 11.50 -2.55 -23.08
CA SER A 149 12.23 -3.67 -23.71
C SER A 149 12.04 -5.02 -23.02
N ILE A 150 11.56 -5.01 -21.79
CA ILE A 150 11.36 -6.23 -21.00
C ILE A 150 10.18 -7.03 -21.56
N ASP A 151 10.38 -8.33 -21.77
CA ASP A 151 9.34 -9.27 -22.14
C ASP A 151 8.55 -9.69 -20.92
N VAL A 152 7.31 -9.24 -20.83
CA VAL A 152 6.42 -9.45 -19.68
C VAL A 152 6.03 -10.93 -19.53
N ASP A 153 5.87 -11.65 -20.64
CA ASP A 153 5.51 -13.08 -20.59
C ASP A 153 6.61 -13.91 -19.93
N ARG A 154 7.86 -13.52 -20.14
CA ARG A 154 9.02 -14.13 -19.48
C ARG A 154 9.08 -13.81 -17.99
N LEU A 155 8.60 -12.63 -17.56
CA LEU A 155 8.46 -12.29 -16.14
C LEU A 155 7.31 -13.06 -15.48
N LEU A 156 6.23 -13.32 -16.20
CA LEU A 156 5.09 -14.09 -15.75
C LEU A 156 5.37 -15.59 -15.65
N ALA A 157 6.29 -16.10 -16.47
CA ALA A 157 6.55 -17.52 -16.60
C ALA A 157 6.80 -18.26 -15.28
N PRO A 158 7.57 -17.74 -14.29
CA PRO A 158 7.72 -18.40 -13.00
C PRO A 158 6.39 -18.66 -12.30
N SER A 159 5.49 -17.70 -12.28
CA SER A 159 4.19 -17.82 -11.62
C SER A 159 3.28 -18.86 -12.30
N TYR A 160 3.27 -18.88 -13.62
CA TYR A 160 2.52 -19.88 -14.37
C TYR A 160 3.06 -21.31 -14.17
N GLU A 161 4.38 -21.48 -14.22
CA GLU A 161 5.03 -22.77 -14.02
C GLU A 161 4.75 -23.35 -12.62
N MET A 162 4.61 -22.51 -11.59
CA MET A 162 4.29 -22.96 -10.23
C MET A 162 2.91 -23.60 -10.13
N HIS A 163 2.01 -23.25 -11.03
CA HIS A 163 0.67 -23.84 -11.15
C HIS A 163 0.60 -24.96 -12.20
N GLY A 164 1.72 -25.40 -12.74
CA GLY A 164 1.76 -26.40 -13.81
C GLY A 164 1.18 -25.89 -15.14
N LEU A 165 1.09 -24.58 -15.31
CA LEU A 165 0.55 -23.94 -16.50
C LEU A 165 1.67 -23.45 -17.41
N THR A 166 1.35 -23.36 -18.69
CA THR A 166 2.24 -22.78 -19.69
C THR A 166 2.09 -21.23 -19.65
N ALA A 167 3.20 -20.53 -19.58
CA ALA A 167 3.21 -19.08 -19.64
C ALA A 167 2.59 -18.56 -20.96
N PRO A 168 2.08 -17.33 -20.97
CA PRO A 168 1.59 -16.69 -22.19
C PRO A 168 2.64 -16.79 -23.30
N ASN A 169 2.19 -17.03 -24.53
CA ASN A 169 3.04 -17.19 -25.72
C ASN A 169 4.15 -18.25 -25.57
N ASN A 170 3.99 -19.25 -24.71
CA ASN A 170 5.00 -20.27 -24.38
C ASN A 170 6.34 -19.68 -23.94
N ALA A 171 6.31 -18.51 -23.30
CA ALA A 171 7.50 -17.81 -22.89
C ALA A 171 8.30 -18.61 -21.87
N GLN A 172 9.60 -18.62 -22.03
CA GLN A 172 10.53 -19.21 -21.06
C GLN A 172 10.97 -18.14 -20.07
N ARG A 173 11.01 -18.48 -18.77
CA ARG A 173 11.46 -17.55 -17.73
C ARG A 173 12.83 -16.96 -18.04
N TYR A 174 13.10 -15.81 -17.50
CA TYR A 174 14.45 -15.26 -17.50
C TYR A 174 15.39 -16.15 -16.69
N GLY A 175 16.68 -16.08 -17.00
CA GLY A 175 17.74 -16.69 -16.21
C GLY A 175 18.10 -15.90 -14.96
N GLY A 176 19.27 -16.14 -14.41
CA GLY A 176 19.75 -15.39 -13.24
C GLY A 176 18.88 -15.58 -12.00
N TRP A 177 18.32 -14.50 -11.50
CA TRP A 177 17.45 -14.50 -10.31
C TRP A 177 16.05 -15.08 -10.55
N GLU A 178 15.65 -15.24 -11.79
CA GLU A 178 14.38 -15.86 -12.17
C GLU A 178 14.52 -17.34 -12.58
N ARG A 179 15.73 -17.91 -12.44
CA ARG A 179 15.99 -19.31 -12.83
C ARG A 179 15.17 -20.29 -11.99
N LYS A 180 14.85 -21.41 -12.59
CA LYS A 180 14.35 -22.60 -11.90
C LYS A 180 15.51 -23.39 -11.29
N GLY A 181 15.32 -23.97 -10.13
CA GLY A 181 16.24 -24.94 -9.56
C GLY A 181 17.06 -24.44 -8.39
N ALA A 182 17.99 -25.29 -7.97
CA ALA A 182 18.75 -25.15 -6.74
C ALA A 182 19.49 -23.80 -6.64
N SER A 183 19.48 -23.23 -5.45
CA SER A 183 20.30 -22.09 -5.13
C SER A 183 21.77 -22.46 -5.21
N ASN A 184 22.61 -21.52 -5.66
CA ASN A 184 24.08 -21.70 -5.63
C ASN A 184 24.65 -21.64 -4.19
N TRP A 185 23.81 -21.54 -3.18
CA TRP A 185 24.19 -21.39 -1.78
C TRP A 185 24.34 -22.74 -1.04
N GLY A 186 24.70 -23.78 -1.76
CA GLY A 186 25.08 -25.08 -1.17
C GLY A 186 23.92 -26.04 -0.91
N SER A 187 22.71 -25.74 -1.36
CA SER A 187 21.59 -26.67 -1.29
C SER A 187 21.48 -27.50 -2.56
N SER A 188 21.34 -28.81 -2.40
CA SER A 188 21.08 -29.75 -3.50
C SER A 188 19.61 -29.82 -3.94
N LYS A 189 18.73 -29.07 -3.28
CA LYS A 189 17.27 -29.09 -3.54
C LYS A 189 16.80 -27.79 -4.17
N ASP A 190 15.64 -27.82 -4.77
CA ASP A 190 14.97 -26.66 -5.36
C ASP A 190 14.47 -25.68 -4.29
N THR A 191 15.40 -25.07 -3.61
CA THR A 191 15.15 -24.13 -2.50
C THR A 191 15.25 -22.68 -2.91
N PHE A 192 15.44 -22.44 -4.20
CA PHE A 192 15.54 -21.08 -4.75
C PHE A 192 14.16 -20.45 -4.86
N THR A 193 13.83 -19.55 -3.94
CA THR A 193 12.50 -18.99 -3.77
C THR A 193 12.38 -17.52 -4.21
N LEU A 194 13.39 -17.02 -4.93
CA LEU A 194 13.42 -15.63 -5.39
C LEU A 194 12.67 -15.40 -6.72
N ALA A 195 12.47 -16.47 -7.49
CA ALA A 195 11.81 -16.35 -8.80
C ALA A 195 10.43 -15.69 -8.69
N GLY A 196 10.09 -14.84 -9.64
CA GLY A 196 8.89 -14.02 -9.65
C GLY A 196 9.06 -12.61 -9.06
N HIS A 197 10.15 -12.33 -8.30
CA HIS A 197 10.35 -11.02 -7.71
C HIS A 197 10.54 -9.91 -8.76
N SER A 198 11.20 -10.22 -9.88
CA SER A 198 11.45 -9.24 -10.96
C SER A 198 10.15 -8.75 -11.61
N LEU A 199 9.10 -9.59 -11.64
CA LEU A 199 7.77 -9.16 -12.10
C LEU A 199 7.25 -8.02 -11.23
N GLY A 200 7.33 -8.16 -9.90
CA GLY A 200 6.89 -7.13 -8.97
C GLY A 200 7.68 -5.83 -9.13
N HIS A 201 9.01 -5.92 -9.22
CA HIS A 201 9.85 -4.75 -9.47
C HIS A 201 9.53 -4.07 -10.80
N TRP A 202 9.30 -4.85 -11.86
CA TRP A 202 8.92 -4.32 -13.16
C TRP A 202 7.57 -3.62 -13.13
N MET A 203 6.56 -4.20 -12.46
CA MET A 203 5.23 -3.59 -12.31
C MET A 203 5.32 -2.25 -11.57
N SER A 204 6.08 -2.18 -10.48
CA SER A 204 6.32 -0.93 -9.74
C SER A 204 6.99 0.12 -10.63
N ALA A 205 8.04 -0.27 -11.37
CA ALA A 205 8.74 0.64 -12.27
C ALA A 205 7.82 1.14 -13.40
N ALA A 206 7.01 0.26 -13.98
CA ALA A 206 6.06 0.62 -15.03
C ALA A 206 4.98 1.58 -14.52
N ALA A 207 4.42 1.31 -13.35
CA ALA A 207 3.40 2.16 -12.72
C ALA A 207 3.94 3.58 -12.43
N VAL A 208 5.14 3.67 -11.87
CA VAL A 208 5.81 4.96 -11.61
C VAL A 208 6.11 5.71 -12.91
N LEU A 209 6.68 5.02 -13.91
CA LEU A 209 6.97 5.65 -15.20
C LEU A 209 5.71 6.14 -15.91
N TYR A 210 4.62 5.39 -15.87
CA TYR A 210 3.34 5.86 -16.41
C TYR A 210 2.86 7.12 -15.69
N ARG A 211 2.86 7.11 -14.36
CA ARG A 211 2.49 8.28 -13.56
C ARG A 211 3.30 9.52 -13.94
N ASP A 212 4.61 9.35 -14.10
CA ASP A 212 5.55 10.47 -14.30
C ASP A 212 5.56 10.97 -15.75
N THR A 213 5.39 10.05 -16.72
CA THR A 213 5.51 10.36 -18.15
C THR A 213 4.20 10.37 -18.94
N GLY A 214 3.14 9.75 -18.41
CA GLY A 214 1.89 9.51 -19.15
C GLY A 214 2.05 8.56 -20.34
N ASN A 215 3.08 7.70 -20.35
CA ASN A 215 3.38 6.84 -21.49
C ASN A 215 2.40 5.67 -21.60
N GLU A 216 1.51 5.73 -22.58
CA GLU A 216 0.43 4.76 -22.81
C GLU A 216 0.93 3.34 -23.18
N GLU A 217 2.12 3.22 -23.76
CA GLU A 217 2.69 1.90 -24.08
C GLU A 217 3.08 1.17 -22.78
N VAL A 218 3.64 1.90 -21.81
CA VAL A 218 3.94 1.37 -20.48
C VAL A 218 2.66 0.94 -19.78
N LEU A 219 1.63 1.77 -19.79
CA LEU A 219 0.33 1.43 -19.20
C LEU A 219 -0.27 0.18 -19.83
N THR A 220 -0.23 0.07 -21.15
CA THR A 220 -0.74 -1.10 -21.89
C THR A 220 -0.03 -2.38 -21.45
N LYS A 221 1.30 -2.34 -21.33
CA LYS A 221 2.09 -3.50 -20.88
C LYS A 221 1.82 -3.85 -19.41
N LEU A 222 1.66 -2.85 -18.55
CA LEU A 222 1.32 -3.05 -17.15
C LEU A 222 -0.07 -3.69 -17.00
N ASN A 223 -1.07 -3.16 -17.68
CA ASN A 223 -2.42 -3.70 -17.67
C ASN A 223 -2.47 -5.14 -18.22
N TYR A 224 -1.66 -5.45 -19.22
CA TYR A 224 -1.49 -6.82 -19.71
C TYR A 224 -0.95 -7.74 -18.61
N ALA A 225 0.11 -7.35 -17.91
CA ALA A 225 0.68 -8.15 -16.82
C ALA A 225 -0.37 -8.42 -15.72
N VAL A 226 -1.10 -7.40 -15.30
CA VAL A 226 -2.16 -7.50 -14.29
C VAL A 226 -3.28 -8.43 -14.76
N THR A 227 -3.72 -8.30 -16.01
CA THR A 227 -4.74 -9.18 -16.60
C THR A 227 -4.29 -10.64 -16.59
N LYS A 228 -3.01 -10.91 -16.93
CA LYS A 228 -2.47 -12.27 -16.91
C LYS A 228 -2.36 -12.86 -15.51
N LEU A 229 -2.11 -12.05 -14.49
CA LEU A 229 -2.15 -12.51 -13.09
C LEU A 229 -3.57 -12.79 -12.60
N ASP A 230 -4.57 -12.01 -13.02
CA ASP A 230 -5.98 -12.29 -12.73
C ASP A 230 -6.45 -13.57 -13.44
N GLU A 231 -6.08 -13.77 -14.70
CA GLU A 231 -6.32 -15.01 -15.44
C GLU A 231 -5.66 -16.21 -14.75
N LEU A 232 -4.45 -16.06 -14.25
CA LEU A 232 -3.74 -17.11 -13.52
C LEU A 232 -4.49 -17.51 -12.25
N GLN A 233 -4.92 -16.56 -11.41
CA GLN A 233 -5.71 -16.85 -10.22
C GLN A 233 -7.02 -17.60 -10.55
N LYS A 234 -7.70 -17.19 -11.63
CA LYS A 234 -8.95 -17.84 -12.08
C LYS A 234 -8.71 -19.24 -12.61
N THR A 235 -7.68 -19.43 -13.41
CA THR A 235 -7.39 -20.71 -14.08
C THR A 235 -6.84 -21.74 -13.11
N SER A 236 -5.95 -21.32 -12.20
CA SER A 236 -5.38 -22.22 -11.18
C SER A 236 -6.34 -22.50 -10.02
N ASN A 237 -7.40 -21.72 -9.90
CA ASN A 237 -8.29 -21.71 -8.73
C ASN A 237 -7.50 -21.52 -7.41
N SER A 238 -6.44 -20.72 -7.45
CA SER A 238 -5.59 -20.41 -6.31
C SER A 238 -5.39 -18.91 -6.18
N PRO A 239 -5.47 -18.33 -4.99
CA PRO A 239 -5.11 -16.93 -4.75
C PRO A 239 -3.60 -16.67 -4.83
N TYR A 240 -2.76 -17.70 -4.66
CA TYR A 240 -1.30 -17.60 -4.75
C TYR A 240 -0.86 -17.36 -6.19
N ILE A 241 0.04 -16.39 -6.38
CA ILE A 241 0.61 -16.04 -7.70
C ILE A 241 2.13 -15.86 -7.65
N GLY A 242 2.76 -16.36 -6.61
CA GLY A 242 4.22 -16.31 -6.47
C GLY A 242 4.94 -17.13 -7.55
N GLY A 243 6.17 -16.74 -7.85
CA GLY A 243 7.01 -17.46 -8.82
C GLY A 243 7.86 -18.58 -8.21
N CYS A 244 7.69 -18.87 -6.92
CA CYS A 244 8.34 -19.97 -6.21
C CYS A 244 7.28 -20.93 -5.67
N SER A 245 7.73 -22.13 -5.24
CA SER A 245 6.80 -23.15 -4.72
C SER A 245 6.03 -22.64 -3.50
N GLU A 246 4.71 -22.84 -3.49
CA GLU A 246 3.84 -22.55 -2.36
C GLU A 246 4.14 -23.45 -1.14
N ASP A 247 4.84 -24.58 -1.32
CA ASP A 247 5.17 -25.53 -0.24
C ASP A 247 5.88 -24.88 0.95
N CYS A 248 6.73 -23.86 0.70
CA CYS A 248 7.41 -23.15 1.77
C CYS A 248 6.44 -22.43 2.70
N PHE A 249 5.39 -21.85 2.17
CA PHE A 249 4.35 -21.17 2.93
C PHE A 249 3.38 -22.14 3.60
N THR A 250 3.00 -23.22 2.91
CA THR A 250 2.15 -24.27 3.47
C THR A 250 2.79 -24.88 4.73
N LYS A 251 4.10 -25.07 4.73
CA LYS A 251 4.83 -25.52 5.92
C LYS A 251 4.77 -24.51 7.05
N LEU A 252 4.98 -23.23 6.76
CA LEU A 252 4.81 -22.16 7.75
C LEU A 252 3.37 -22.17 8.31
N PHE A 253 2.37 -22.17 7.46
CA PHE A 253 0.96 -22.15 7.84
C PHE A 253 0.53 -23.34 8.70
N SER A 254 1.25 -24.47 8.59
CA SER A 254 1.09 -25.62 9.49
C SER A 254 1.79 -25.47 10.85
N GLY A 255 2.39 -24.34 11.13
CA GLY A 255 3.11 -24.07 12.38
C GLY A 255 4.51 -24.70 12.46
N ASN A 256 5.10 -25.09 11.33
CA ASN A 256 6.45 -25.65 11.29
C ASN A 256 7.49 -24.55 11.48
N THR A 257 8.08 -24.48 12.68
CA THR A 257 9.09 -23.47 13.04
C THR A 257 10.41 -23.59 12.28
N LYS A 258 10.62 -24.71 11.57
CA LYS A 258 11.81 -24.93 10.72
C LYS A 258 11.51 -24.76 9.24
N TRP A 259 10.42 -24.10 8.90
CA TRP A 259 9.99 -23.93 7.52
C TRP A 259 11.06 -23.25 6.65
N ALA A 260 11.81 -22.30 7.20
CA ALA A 260 12.83 -21.55 6.49
C ALA A 260 14.16 -22.31 6.27
N ASP A 261 14.39 -23.44 6.95
CA ASP A 261 15.68 -24.17 6.88
C ASP A 261 16.02 -24.65 5.46
N ASN A 262 15.01 -24.80 4.61
CA ASN A 262 15.17 -25.32 3.26
C ASN A 262 14.75 -24.32 2.17
N TYR A 263 14.43 -23.08 2.53
CA TYR A 263 13.96 -22.08 1.58
C TYR A 263 14.66 -20.74 1.80
N TRP A 264 15.13 -20.15 0.71
CA TRP A 264 15.78 -18.84 0.75
C TRP A 264 14.79 -17.74 0.42
N VAL A 265 14.55 -16.83 1.36
CA VAL A 265 13.81 -15.56 1.24
C VAL A 265 12.45 -15.61 0.50
N PRO A 266 11.55 -16.57 0.77
CA PRO A 266 10.30 -16.68 0.03
C PRO A 266 9.40 -15.45 0.20
N TRP A 267 9.29 -14.89 1.40
CA TRP A 267 8.55 -13.64 1.64
C TRP A 267 9.12 -12.46 0.89
N TYR A 268 10.44 -12.40 0.73
CA TYR A 268 11.07 -11.35 -0.08
C TYR A 268 10.63 -11.44 -1.55
N GLY A 269 10.54 -12.64 -2.10
CA GLY A 269 10.09 -12.84 -3.49
C GLY A 269 8.67 -12.32 -3.72
N ILE A 270 7.74 -12.79 -2.91
CA ILE A 270 6.32 -12.46 -3.11
C ILE A 270 5.97 -11.02 -2.73
N HIS A 271 6.63 -10.41 -1.74
CA HIS A 271 6.30 -9.04 -1.36
C HIS A 271 6.57 -8.03 -2.48
N LYS A 272 7.45 -8.35 -3.42
CA LYS A 272 7.67 -7.52 -4.60
C LYS A 272 6.45 -7.54 -5.53
N ILE A 273 5.80 -8.69 -5.66
CA ILE A 273 4.55 -8.81 -6.42
C ILE A 273 3.43 -8.03 -5.71
N TYR A 274 3.32 -8.12 -4.39
CA TYR A 274 2.39 -7.29 -3.62
C TYR A 274 2.60 -5.80 -3.90
N GLN A 275 3.85 -5.33 -3.81
CA GLN A 275 4.16 -3.92 -4.06
C GLN A 275 3.84 -3.53 -5.52
N GLY A 276 4.20 -4.36 -6.49
CA GLY A 276 3.93 -4.08 -7.90
C GLY A 276 2.44 -3.98 -8.22
N LEU A 277 1.61 -4.84 -7.62
CA LEU A 277 0.14 -4.76 -7.77
C LEU A 277 -0.44 -3.53 -7.06
N LEU A 278 0.09 -3.18 -5.88
CA LEU A 278 -0.32 -1.99 -5.16
C LEU A 278 0.01 -0.72 -5.96
N ASP A 279 1.23 -0.63 -6.49
CA ASP A 279 1.65 0.51 -7.32
C ASP A 279 0.84 0.60 -8.61
N ALA A 280 0.49 -0.55 -9.23
CA ALA A 280 -0.38 -0.59 -10.39
C ALA A 280 -1.77 -0.04 -10.07
N TYR A 281 -2.34 -0.38 -8.91
CA TYR A 281 -3.60 0.20 -8.46
C TYR A 281 -3.46 1.68 -8.13
N ASP A 282 -2.49 2.05 -7.28
CA ASP A 282 -2.36 3.40 -6.75
C ASP A 282 -2.03 4.44 -7.83
N TYR A 283 -1.23 4.07 -8.85
CA TYR A 283 -0.74 5.02 -9.86
C TYR A 283 -1.50 4.96 -11.19
N THR A 284 -2.29 3.90 -11.42
CA THR A 284 -3.04 3.77 -12.68
C THR A 284 -4.53 3.51 -12.50
N GLU A 285 -5.02 3.51 -11.26
CA GLU A 285 -6.42 3.23 -10.90
C GLU A 285 -6.91 1.87 -11.43
N ASN A 286 -6.01 0.88 -11.55
CA ASN A 286 -6.33 -0.44 -12.06
C ASN A 286 -7.03 -1.31 -10.99
N ASP A 287 -8.36 -1.31 -10.98
CA ASP A 287 -9.16 -2.09 -10.02
C ASP A 287 -8.90 -3.61 -10.12
N THR A 288 -8.50 -4.12 -11.30
CA THR A 288 -8.11 -5.51 -11.45
C THR A 288 -6.87 -5.83 -10.64
N ALA A 289 -5.88 -4.91 -10.61
CA ALA A 289 -4.68 -5.07 -9.79
C ALA A 289 -5.04 -5.15 -8.29
N TYR A 290 -5.96 -4.30 -7.83
CA TYR A 290 -6.46 -4.36 -6.46
C TYR A 290 -7.18 -5.69 -6.16
N GLY A 291 -8.01 -6.17 -7.07
CA GLY A 291 -8.70 -7.45 -6.92
C GLY A 291 -7.75 -8.65 -6.81
N VAL A 292 -6.71 -8.68 -7.64
CA VAL A 292 -5.65 -9.72 -7.59
C VAL A 292 -4.85 -9.61 -6.29
N LEU A 293 -4.43 -8.40 -5.94
CA LEU A 293 -3.69 -8.11 -4.72
C LEU A 293 -4.45 -8.55 -3.47
N LYS A 294 -5.74 -8.20 -3.40
CA LYS A 294 -6.57 -8.52 -2.24
C LYS A 294 -6.67 -10.04 -2.01
N LYS A 295 -6.96 -10.82 -3.04
CA LYS A 295 -7.03 -12.29 -2.93
C LYS A 295 -5.69 -12.88 -2.49
N PHE A 296 -4.59 -12.37 -3.04
CA PHE A 296 -3.25 -12.82 -2.67
C PHE A 296 -2.87 -12.42 -1.23
N ALA A 297 -3.30 -11.24 -0.77
CA ALA A 297 -3.09 -10.81 0.61
C ALA A 297 -3.95 -11.61 1.60
N ASP A 298 -5.23 -11.83 1.27
CA ASP A 298 -6.13 -12.66 2.09
C ASP A 298 -5.55 -14.07 2.30
N TRP A 299 -4.97 -14.68 1.26
CA TRP A 299 -4.27 -15.96 1.37
C TRP A 299 -3.15 -15.95 2.42
N ALA A 300 -2.34 -14.89 2.47
CA ALA A 300 -1.27 -14.78 3.45
C ALA A 300 -1.81 -14.56 4.86
N VAL A 301 -2.83 -13.71 5.00
CA VAL A 301 -3.49 -13.42 6.29
C VAL A 301 -4.16 -14.68 6.84
N ASP A 302 -4.93 -15.38 6.02
CA ASP A 302 -5.62 -16.61 6.41
C ASP A 302 -4.62 -17.70 6.82
N GLY A 303 -3.54 -17.87 6.05
CA GLY A 303 -2.50 -18.84 6.32
C GLY A 303 -1.72 -18.58 7.62
N THR A 304 -1.55 -17.31 7.99
CA THR A 304 -0.80 -16.92 9.20
C THR A 304 -1.68 -16.67 10.43
N SER A 305 -2.99 -16.60 10.27
CA SER A 305 -3.94 -16.17 11.33
C SER A 305 -3.92 -16.99 12.62
N ASN A 306 -3.52 -18.26 12.52
CA ASN A 306 -3.46 -19.19 13.65
C ASN A 306 -2.04 -19.39 14.21
N LEU A 307 -1.05 -18.67 13.69
CA LEU A 307 0.34 -18.79 14.15
C LEU A 307 0.56 -17.92 15.39
N THR A 308 1.37 -18.42 16.29
CA THR A 308 1.89 -17.65 17.43
C THR A 308 3.12 -16.85 16.99
N ASP A 309 3.47 -15.81 17.76
CA ASP A 309 4.68 -15.01 17.52
C ASP A 309 5.96 -15.88 17.46
N ALA A 310 6.00 -17.00 18.23
CA ALA A 310 7.12 -17.93 18.22
C ALA A 310 7.18 -18.83 16.97
N GLN A 311 6.09 -18.91 16.20
CA GLN A 311 6.00 -19.67 14.95
C GLN A 311 6.22 -18.80 13.72
N MET A 312 6.04 -17.48 13.86
CA MET A 312 6.35 -16.47 12.84
C MET A 312 7.84 -16.15 12.77
#